data_a725d6ce943257881a7cf8c7a4bb7748
#
_entry.id   a725d6ce943257881a7cf8c7a4bb7748
#
_cell.length_a   1.000
_cell.length_b   1.000
_cell.length_c   1.000
_cell.angle_alpha   90.00
_cell.angle_beta   90.00
_cell.angle_gamma   90.00
#
_symmetry.space_group_name_H-M   'P 1'
#
loop_
_entity.id
_entity.type
_entity.pdbx_description
1 polymer ?
#
loop_
_entity_poly.entity_id
_entity_poly.type
_entity_poly.pdbx_seq_one_letter_code
_entity_poly.pdbx_strand_id
1 'polypeptide(L)'
;ADIYKGDFARSYFYIATAYEDYASLWNSPMMQNNTWPVWPSWALQLLMEWNKNDLKSAREEERAEAVYKIQGNRNPFIDYPDLVDYIWGDKTSTPYPFPDETEPFLISPRNNKTLDFGILLQGDNKTIDLDIQGKNLTETLNLYWKTGGENSGLSLSQESVTANEAINGKTIHICYMPQTSGTGIDTLVIKGGGLTDSVIVKVSRGATEDFMALPATETTSTQSTLR
;
A
#
# COMPACT_ATOMS: atom_id res chain seq x y z
N ALA A 1 1.39 17.11 11.33
CA ALA A 1 2.66 16.43 11.65
C ALA A 1 2.44 14.99 12.12
N ASP A 2 1.30 14.69 12.74
CA ASP A 2 1.06 13.36 13.34
C ASP A 2 0.84 12.25 12.31
N ILE A 3 0.37 12.58 11.13
CA ILE A 3 0.08 11.65 10.01
C ILE A 3 1.32 11.08 9.29
N TYR A 4 2.53 11.43 9.74
CA TYR A 4 3.79 10.94 9.16
C TYR A 4 4.72 10.29 10.19
N LYS A 5 4.30 10.21 11.44
CA LYS A 5 5.14 9.66 12.51
C LYS A 5 5.48 8.20 12.26
N GLY A 6 4.48 7.40 11.86
CA GLY A 6 4.65 6.01 11.49
C GLY A 6 5.55 5.82 10.27
N ASP A 7 5.37 6.65 9.22
CA ASP A 7 6.21 6.62 8.03
C ASP A 7 7.69 6.83 8.38
N PHE A 8 7.99 7.80 9.26
CA PHE A 8 9.35 8.03 9.75
C PHE A 8 9.85 6.84 10.57
N ALA A 9 9.06 6.32 11.50
CA ALA A 9 9.46 5.19 12.33
C ALA A 9 9.82 3.97 11.46
N ARG A 10 8.97 3.61 10.50
CA ARG A 10 9.21 2.50 9.55
C ARG A 10 10.44 2.72 8.69
N SER A 11 10.74 3.98 8.33
CA SER A 11 11.97 4.33 7.61
C SER A 11 13.22 4.17 8.48
N TYR A 12 13.17 4.58 9.76
CA TYR A 12 14.26 4.38 10.70
C TYR A 12 14.52 2.90 10.97
N PHE A 13 13.49 2.09 11.18
CA PHE A 13 13.63 0.64 11.35
C PHE A 13 14.29 0.00 10.13
N TYR A 14 13.87 0.40 8.91
CA TYR A 14 14.49 -0.09 7.68
C TYR A 14 15.98 0.26 7.58
N ILE A 15 16.34 1.50 7.84
CA ILE A 15 17.75 1.94 7.78
C ILE A 15 18.58 1.15 8.79
N ALA A 16 18.09 0.95 10.01
CA ALA A 16 18.79 0.22 11.04
C ALA A 16 19.05 -1.25 10.69
N THR A 17 18.12 -1.89 9.96
CA THR A 17 18.31 -3.28 9.51
C THR A 17 19.13 -3.37 8.23
N ALA A 18 18.86 -2.50 7.23
CA ALA A 18 19.55 -2.54 5.95
C ALA A 18 21.02 -2.13 6.04
N TYR A 19 21.38 -1.33 7.04
CA TYR A 19 22.72 -0.80 7.25
C TYR A 19 23.27 -1.15 8.64
N GLU A 20 22.92 -2.32 9.17
CA GLU A 20 23.32 -2.80 10.50
C GLU A 20 24.83 -2.71 10.73
N ASP A 21 25.64 -3.09 9.76
CA ASP A 21 27.10 -3.06 9.83
C ASP A 21 27.66 -1.66 10.08
N TYR A 22 26.91 -0.62 9.73
CA TYR A 22 27.31 0.78 9.90
C TYR A 22 26.69 1.45 11.13
N ALA A 23 25.75 0.81 11.80
CA ALA A 23 25.00 1.42 12.91
C ALA A 23 25.90 1.88 14.07
N SER A 24 27.01 1.18 14.33
CA SER A 24 27.99 1.56 15.35
C SER A 24 28.78 2.83 15.03
N LEU A 25 28.76 3.29 13.77
CA LEU A 25 29.44 4.49 13.31
C LEU A 25 28.56 5.74 13.34
N TRP A 26 27.26 5.57 13.54
CA TRP A 26 26.31 6.69 13.53
C TRP A 26 26.40 7.49 14.83
N ASN A 27 26.61 8.80 14.69
CA ASN A 27 26.71 9.71 15.81
C ASN A 27 25.48 10.61 15.92
N SER A 28 24.55 10.27 16.79
CA SER A 28 23.33 11.02 17.06
C SER A 28 22.88 10.79 18.50
N PRO A 29 22.25 11.77 19.16
CA PRO A 29 21.61 11.55 20.46
C PRO A 29 20.54 10.43 20.49
N MET A 30 20.02 10.07 19.32
CA MET A 30 19.08 8.95 19.16
C MET A 30 19.76 7.59 18.94
N MET A 31 21.10 7.52 18.98
CA MET A 31 21.85 6.30 18.67
C MET A 31 22.68 5.84 19.87
N GLN A 32 22.87 4.53 20.01
CA GLN A 32 23.72 3.92 21.04
C GLN A 32 25.08 3.46 20.53
N ASN A 33 25.42 3.74 19.27
CA ASN A 33 26.67 3.32 18.63
C ASN A 33 26.93 1.80 18.74
N ASN A 34 25.86 1.02 18.54
CA ASN A 34 25.90 -0.44 18.50
C ASN A 34 25.00 -0.96 17.37
N THR A 35 25.13 -2.25 17.03
CA THR A 35 24.35 -2.88 15.98
C THR A 35 22.94 -3.28 16.46
N TRP A 36 22.78 -3.51 17.77
CA TRP A 36 21.49 -3.81 18.40
C TRP A 36 21.53 -3.38 19.88
N PRO A 37 20.50 -2.71 20.43
CA PRO A 37 19.21 -2.36 19.78
C PRO A 37 19.26 -1.11 18.89
N VAL A 38 20.41 -0.52 18.62
CA VAL A 38 20.65 0.68 17.81
C VAL A 38 20.25 1.95 18.55
N TRP A 39 19.07 2.00 19.15
CA TRP A 39 18.50 3.18 19.86
C TRP A 39 18.50 3.01 21.37
N PRO A 40 18.68 4.11 22.14
CA PRO A 40 18.38 4.13 23.55
C PRO A 40 16.88 3.87 23.79
N SER A 41 16.55 3.34 24.97
CA SER A 41 15.17 2.90 25.28
C SER A 41 14.11 3.95 25.00
N TRP A 42 14.39 5.22 25.29
CA TRP A 42 13.42 6.30 25.03
C TRP A 42 13.14 6.52 23.55
N ALA A 43 14.16 6.44 22.70
CA ALA A 43 14.02 6.63 21.25
C ALA A 43 13.32 5.42 20.62
N LEU A 44 13.68 4.21 21.05
CA LEU A 44 13.03 2.99 20.59
C LEU A 44 11.54 2.98 20.97
N GLN A 45 11.19 3.30 22.21
CA GLN A 45 9.80 3.39 22.64
C GLN A 45 9.02 4.41 21.82
N LEU A 46 9.60 5.58 21.56
CA LEU A 46 8.98 6.61 20.74
C LEU A 46 8.71 6.12 19.30
N LEU A 47 9.69 5.46 18.67
CA LEU A 47 9.54 4.94 17.31
C LEU A 47 8.49 3.80 17.25
N MET A 48 8.48 2.91 18.24
CA MET A 48 7.46 1.85 18.33
C MET A 48 6.06 2.43 18.54
N GLU A 49 5.93 3.45 19.39
CA GLU A 49 4.66 4.15 19.59
C GLU A 49 4.18 4.82 18.31
N TRP A 50 5.06 5.48 17.58
CA TRP A 50 4.73 6.11 16.31
C TRP A 50 4.27 5.09 15.26
N ASN A 51 5.00 3.97 15.13
CA ASN A 51 4.63 2.89 14.21
C ASN A 51 3.25 2.30 14.53
N LYS A 52 2.93 2.16 15.81
CA LYS A 52 1.66 1.59 16.28
C LYS A 52 0.48 2.55 16.10
N ASN A 53 0.68 3.84 16.37
CA ASN A 53 -0.40 4.84 16.40
C ASN A 53 -0.67 5.47 15.03
N ASP A 54 0.30 5.46 14.13
CA ASP A 54 0.17 5.96 12.76
C ASP A 54 0.30 4.80 11.77
N LEU A 55 -0.84 4.19 11.48
CA LEU A 55 -0.93 3.03 10.59
C LEU A 55 -0.54 3.40 9.16
N LYS A 56 -0.06 2.41 8.42
CA LYS A 56 0.29 2.54 7.00
C LYS A 56 -0.82 3.22 6.20
N SER A 57 -0.49 4.34 5.57
CA SER A 57 -1.40 5.09 4.71
C SER A 57 -1.31 4.61 3.25
N ALA A 58 -2.37 4.89 2.45
CA ALA A 58 -2.35 4.63 1.00
C ALA A 58 -1.17 5.34 0.31
N ARG A 59 -0.87 6.58 0.71
CA ARG A 59 0.27 7.34 0.19
C ARG A 59 1.62 6.69 0.47
N GLU A 60 1.81 6.17 1.69
CA GLU A 60 3.04 5.45 2.05
C GLU A 60 3.19 4.18 1.22
N GLU A 61 2.10 3.45 0.99
CA GLU A 61 2.08 2.25 0.16
C GLU A 61 2.40 2.56 -1.31
N GLU A 62 1.79 3.61 -1.89
CA GLU A 62 2.08 4.05 -3.25
C GLU A 62 3.54 4.47 -3.41
N ARG A 63 4.09 5.19 -2.44
CA ARG A 63 5.51 5.55 -2.41
C ARG A 63 6.40 4.31 -2.33
N ALA A 64 6.09 3.36 -1.45
CA ALA A 64 6.84 2.11 -1.33
C ALA A 64 6.83 1.32 -2.65
N GLU A 65 5.70 1.29 -3.35
CA GLU A 65 5.56 0.64 -4.65
C GLU A 65 6.40 1.34 -5.73
N ALA A 66 6.39 2.68 -5.76
CA ALA A 66 7.20 3.46 -6.69
C ALA A 66 8.71 3.23 -6.45
N VAL A 67 9.13 3.17 -5.20
CA VAL A 67 10.52 2.86 -4.82
C VAL A 67 10.89 1.43 -5.23
N TYR A 68 10.02 0.46 -4.99
CA TYR A 68 10.23 -0.93 -5.40
C TYR A 68 10.46 -1.07 -6.92
N LYS A 69 9.67 -0.38 -7.74
CA LYS A 69 9.83 -0.39 -9.21
C LYS A 69 11.21 0.10 -9.66
N ILE A 70 11.86 0.95 -8.88
CA ILE A 70 13.19 1.51 -9.19
C ILE A 70 14.32 0.69 -8.58
N GLN A 71 14.18 0.30 -7.31
CA GLN A 71 15.26 -0.31 -6.53
C GLN A 71 15.21 -1.84 -6.48
N GLY A 72 14.06 -2.44 -6.79
CA GLY A 72 13.86 -3.91 -6.74
C GLY A 72 13.75 -4.49 -5.33
N ASN A 73 13.73 -3.64 -4.28
CA ASN A 73 13.53 -4.06 -2.89
C ASN A 73 12.50 -3.19 -2.19
N ARG A 74 11.86 -3.73 -1.14
CA ARG A 74 10.83 -3.06 -0.36
C ARG A 74 11.28 -2.88 1.09
N ASN A 75 10.73 -1.87 1.74
CA ASN A 75 10.86 -1.75 3.19
C ASN A 75 9.93 -2.75 3.88
N PRO A 76 10.45 -3.79 4.57
CA PRO A 76 9.61 -4.81 5.20
C PRO A 76 8.73 -4.26 6.33
N PHE A 77 9.11 -3.16 6.96
CA PHE A 77 8.32 -2.53 8.01
C PHE A 77 7.10 -1.76 7.50
N ILE A 78 7.03 -1.45 6.20
CA ILE A 78 5.82 -0.95 5.55
C ILE A 78 4.89 -2.11 5.23
N ASP A 79 5.44 -3.23 4.74
CA ASP A 79 4.66 -4.42 4.41
C ASP A 79 4.16 -5.16 5.65
N TYR A 80 4.98 -5.22 6.70
CA TYR A 80 4.75 -5.90 7.97
C TYR A 80 5.09 -4.96 9.15
N PRO A 81 4.22 -4.00 9.49
CA PRO A 81 4.51 -3.01 10.54
C PRO A 81 4.74 -3.60 11.93
N ASP A 82 4.16 -4.77 12.20
CA ASP A 82 4.32 -5.52 13.45
C ASP A 82 5.65 -6.29 13.55
N LEU A 83 6.44 -6.35 12.48
CA LEU A 83 7.79 -6.95 12.47
C LEU A 83 8.69 -6.33 13.55
N VAL A 84 8.47 -5.06 13.89
CA VAL A 84 9.24 -4.36 14.94
C VAL A 84 9.13 -5.04 16.31
N ASP A 85 7.98 -5.66 16.62
CA ASP A 85 7.77 -6.36 17.90
C ASP A 85 8.64 -7.62 18.00
N TYR A 86 8.98 -8.22 16.87
CA TYR A 86 9.82 -9.42 16.80
C TYR A 86 11.31 -9.11 16.76
N ILE A 87 11.69 -7.87 16.46
CA ILE A 87 13.10 -7.44 16.43
C ILE A 87 13.46 -6.67 17.71
N TRP A 88 12.61 -5.74 18.15
CA TRP A 88 12.88 -4.85 19.28
C TRP A 88 11.82 -4.84 20.37
N GLY A 89 10.68 -5.52 20.17
CA GLY A 89 9.56 -5.56 21.11
C GLY A 89 9.59 -6.77 22.05
N ASP A 90 8.42 -7.23 22.41
CA ASP A 90 8.20 -8.33 23.37
C ASP A 90 8.25 -9.74 22.73
N LYS A 91 8.37 -9.82 21.39
CA LYS A 91 8.36 -11.08 20.62
C LYS A 91 9.74 -11.48 20.09
N THR A 92 10.83 -10.93 20.60
CA THR A 92 12.19 -11.16 20.10
C THR A 92 12.66 -12.61 20.14
N SER A 93 12.05 -13.45 20.97
CA SER A 93 12.34 -14.89 21.05
C SER A 93 11.47 -15.75 20.13
N THR A 94 10.55 -15.14 19.37
CA THR A 94 9.61 -15.81 18.48
C THR A 94 9.96 -15.49 17.02
N PRO A 95 10.11 -16.48 16.13
CA PRO A 95 10.26 -16.20 14.70
C PRO A 95 9.06 -15.42 14.15
N TYR A 96 9.29 -14.45 13.27
CA TYR A 96 8.19 -13.77 12.60
C TYR A 96 7.46 -14.77 11.69
N PRO A 97 6.13 -14.88 11.78
CA PRO A 97 5.35 -15.80 10.95
C PRO A 97 5.16 -15.23 9.53
N PHE A 98 6.26 -15.14 8.78
CA PHE A 98 6.13 -14.81 7.36
C PHE A 98 5.22 -15.84 6.68
N PRO A 99 4.42 -15.41 5.70
CA PRO A 99 3.69 -16.35 4.87
C PRO A 99 4.65 -17.44 4.37
N ASP A 100 4.26 -18.70 4.50
CA ASP A 100 5.07 -19.83 3.98
C ASP A 100 5.31 -19.56 2.49
N GLU A 101 6.59 -19.56 2.08
CA GLU A 101 6.94 -19.32 0.68
C GLU A 101 6.41 -20.40 -0.27
N THR A 102 5.93 -21.52 0.27
CA THR A 102 5.28 -22.59 -0.48
C THR A 102 3.78 -22.37 -0.65
N GLU A 103 3.14 -21.59 0.24
CA GLU A 103 1.72 -21.30 0.18
C GLU A 103 1.40 -20.26 -0.89
N PRO A 104 0.22 -20.35 -1.53
CA PRO A 104 -0.25 -19.32 -2.46
C PRO A 104 -0.48 -17.97 -1.78
N PHE A 105 0.07 -16.89 -2.35
CA PHE A 105 -0.18 -15.54 -1.85
C PHE A 105 -0.12 -14.48 -2.96
N LEU A 106 -0.74 -13.32 -2.72
CA LEU A 106 -0.62 -12.15 -3.57
C LEU A 106 0.50 -11.23 -3.07
N ILE A 107 1.39 -10.88 -3.99
CA ILE A 107 2.39 -9.83 -3.82
C ILE A 107 1.70 -8.46 -3.98
N SER A 108 0.83 -8.34 -5.00
CA SER A 108 -0.03 -7.18 -5.28
C SER A 108 -1.40 -7.67 -5.74
N PRO A 109 -2.50 -7.02 -5.33
CA PRO A 109 -2.56 -6.02 -4.27
C PRO A 109 -2.40 -6.67 -2.89
N ARG A 110 -1.88 -5.91 -1.93
CA ARG A 110 -1.92 -6.31 -0.52
C ARG A 110 -3.34 -6.16 0.04
N ASN A 111 -3.66 -6.96 1.05
CA ASN A 111 -4.97 -6.88 1.71
C ASN A 111 -5.22 -5.46 2.26
N ASN A 112 -6.46 -4.98 2.09
CA ASN A 112 -6.90 -3.62 2.43
C ASN A 112 -6.23 -2.47 1.63
N LYS A 113 -5.64 -2.75 0.44
CA LYS A 113 -5.22 -1.69 -0.49
C LYS A 113 -6.38 -0.75 -0.76
N THR A 114 -6.10 0.55 -0.75
CA THR A 114 -7.08 1.58 -1.12
C THR A 114 -6.73 2.19 -2.48
N LEU A 115 -7.73 2.32 -3.34
CA LEU A 115 -7.67 3.08 -4.59
C LEU A 115 -8.59 4.29 -4.45
N ASP A 116 -8.16 5.47 -4.92
CA ASP A 116 -8.93 6.69 -4.80
C ASP A 116 -9.17 7.34 -6.17
N PHE A 117 -10.43 7.38 -6.58
CA PHE A 117 -10.84 8.06 -7.81
C PHE A 117 -10.94 9.57 -7.67
N GLY A 118 -10.98 10.10 -6.43
CA GLY A 118 -11.28 11.49 -6.17
C GLY A 118 -12.75 11.82 -6.48
N ILE A 119 -13.01 13.08 -6.82
CA ILE A 119 -14.34 13.59 -7.21
C ILE A 119 -14.35 13.86 -8.71
N LEU A 120 -15.27 13.25 -9.45
CA LEU A 120 -15.48 13.45 -10.88
C LEU A 120 -16.80 14.18 -11.15
N LEU A 121 -16.91 14.82 -12.32
CA LEU A 121 -18.22 15.26 -12.82
C LEU A 121 -19.03 14.03 -13.26
N GLN A 122 -20.35 14.13 -13.13
CA GLN A 122 -21.26 13.13 -13.69
C GLN A 122 -21.03 12.98 -15.20
N GLY A 123 -20.95 11.75 -15.68
CA GLY A 123 -20.70 11.41 -17.07
C GLY A 123 -19.21 11.41 -17.47
N ASP A 124 -18.32 11.97 -16.67
CA ASP A 124 -16.88 11.80 -16.88
C ASP A 124 -16.46 10.36 -16.57
N ASN A 125 -15.26 10.00 -17.01
CA ASN A 125 -14.69 8.70 -16.67
C ASN A 125 -13.24 8.84 -16.21
N LYS A 126 -12.82 7.94 -15.34
CA LYS A 126 -11.43 7.78 -14.91
C LYS A 126 -11.14 6.29 -14.74
N THR A 127 -9.93 5.91 -15.16
CA THR A 127 -9.44 4.54 -15.00
C THR A 127 -8.25 4.54 -14.04
N ILE A 128 -8.23 3.56 -13.13
CA ILE A 128 -7.10 3.27 -12.25
C ILE A 128 -6.69 1.83 -12.49
N ASP A 129 -5.38 1.63 -12.54
CA ASP A 129 -4.77 0.32 -12.73
C ASP A 129 -4.63 -0.41 -11.39
N LEU A 130 -5.02 -1.68 -11.38
CA LEU A 130 -4.82 -2.61 -10.29
C LEU A 130 -3.90 -3.72 -10.77
N ASP A 131 -2.64 -3.67 -10.36
CA ASP A 131 -1.68 -4.72 -10.68
C ASP A 131 -1.92 -5.93 -9.77
N ILE A 132 -2.13 -7.09 -10.39
CA ILE A 132 -2.28 -8.38 -9.72
C ILE A 132 -1.01 -9.19 -9.97
N GLN A 133 -0.29 -9.49 -8.92
CA GLN A 133 0.87 -10.35 -8.93
C GLN A 133 0.84 -11.29 -7.74
N GLY A 134 1.11 -12.56 -7.98
CA GLY A 134 1.11 -13.58 -6.94
C GLY A 134 2.25 -14.58 -7.08
N LYS A 135 2.42 -15.40 -6.07
CA LYS A 135 3.38 -16.51 -6.04
C LYS A 135 2.67 -17.80 -5.60
N ASN A 136 3.09 -18.91 -6.16
CA ASN A 136 2.56 -20.26 -5.87
C ASN A 136 1.04 -20.42 -6.11
N LEU A 137 0.45 -19.56 -6.92
CA LEU A 137 -0.97 -19.67 -7.24
C LEU A 137 -1.23 -20.93 -8.05
N THR A 138 -2.29 -21.66 -7.70
CA THR A 138 -2.64 -22.96 -8.28
C THR A 138 -3.91 -22.92 -9.12
N GLU A 139 -4.74 -21.90 -8.90
CA GLU A 139 -6.08 -21.76 -9.51
C GLU A 139 -6.30 -20.34 -10.02
N THR A 140 -7.42 -20.14 -10.71
CA THR A 140 -7.86 -18.82 -11.15
C THR A 140 -8.30 -17.98 -9.97
N LEU A 141 -7.87 -16.71 -9.97
CA LEU A 141 -8.38 -15.67 -9.09
C LEU A 141 -9.68 -15.10 -9.66
N ASN A 142 -10.68 -14.92 -8.83
CA ASN A 142 -11.95 -14.27 -9.17
C ASN A 142 -12.04 -12.93 -8.47
N LEU A 143 -12.43 -11.90 -9.21
CA LEU A 143 -12.61 -10.53 -8.75
C LEU A 143 -14.10 -10.21 -8.76
N TYR A 144 -14.64 -9.78 -7.65
CA TYR A 144 -16.06 -9.39 -7.57
C TYR A 144 -16.29 -8.28 -6.55
N TRP A 145 -17.29 -7.47 -6.80
CA TRP A 145 -17.70 -6.41 -5.91
C TRP A 145 -18.54 -6.99 -4.75
N LYS A 146 -18.09 -6.76 -3.52
CA LYS A 146 -18.85 -7.07 -2.31
C LYS A 146 -19.87 -5.97 -2.01
N THR A 147 -19.49 -4.72 -2.29
CA THR A 147 -20.36 -3.54 -2.16
C THR A 147 -20.12 -2.63 -3.35
N GLY A 148 -21.16 -1.96 -3.84
CA GLY A 148 -21.10 -1.00 -4.93
C GLY A 148 -20.91 -1.65 -6.30
N GLY A 149 -19.77 -1.45 -6.92
CA GLY A 149 -19.47 -1.95 -8.26
C GLY A 149 -20.28 -1.23 -9.33
N GLU A 150 -20.95 -1.98 -10.21
CA GLU A 150 -21.76 -1.42 -11.30
C GLU A 150 -22.84 -0.45 -10.82
N ASN A 151 -23.47 -0.73 -9.68
CA ASN A 151 -24.45 0.16 -9.06
C ASN A 151 -23.87 1.50 -8.63
N SER A 152 -22.56 1.56 -8.51
CA SER A 152 -21.79 2.76 -8.16
C SER A 152 -21.10 3.41 -9.37
N GLY A 153 -21.30 2.87 -10.57
CA GLY A 153 -20.62 3.31 -11.79
C GLY A 153 -19.18 2.79 -11.92
N LEU A 154 -18.82 1.74 -11.18
CA LEU A 154 -17.51 1.08 -11.27
C LEU A 154 -17.61 -0.17 -12.14
N SER A 155 -16.62 -0.40 -12.99
CA SER A 155 -16.50 -1.62 -13.79
C SER A 155 -15.06 -2.13 -13.81
N LEU A 156 -14.90 -3.44 -14.04
CA LEU A 156 -13.62 -4.12 -14.19
C LEU A 156 -13.39 -4.48 -15.66
N SER A 157 -12.15 -4.39 -16.12
CA SER A 157 -11.77 -4.85 -17.46
C SER A 157 -11.91 -6.38 -17.61
N GLN A 158 -11.75 -7.11 -16.51
CA GLN A 158 -12.03 -8.56 -16.40
C GLN A 158 -12.26 -8.95 -14.94
N GLU A 159 -13.04 -10.00 -14.73
CA GLU A 159 -13.45 -10.49 -13.40
C GLU A 159 -12.68 -11.74 -12.95
N SER A 160 -11.76 -12.21 -13.76
CA SER A 160 -10.93 -13.37 -13.44
C SER A 160 -9.51 -13.22 -13.98
N VAL A 161 -8.53 -13.75 -13.24
CA VAL A 161 -7.12 -13.78 -13.62
C VAL A 161 -6.61 -15.18 -13.38
N THR A 162 -6.08 -15.83 -14.41
CA THR A 162 -5.50 -17.15 -14.26
C THR A 162 -4.25 -17.11 -13.38
N ALA A 163 -3.90 -18.23 -12.73
CA ALA A 163 -2.68 -18.33 -11.92
C ALA A 163 -1.45 -17.88 -12.70
N ASN A 164 -1.33 -18.30 -13.96
CA ASN A 164 -0.18 -17.96 -14.80
C ASN A 164 -0.10 -16.46 -15.14
N GLU A 165 -1.23 -15.80 -15.42
CA GLU A 165 -1.28 -14.36 -15.64
C GLU A 165 -0.86 -13.61 -14.37
N ALA A 166 -1.38 -14.02 -13.21
CA ALA A 166 -1.06 -13.37 -11.93
C ALA A 166 0.41 -13.60 -11.51
N ILE A 167 0.98 -14.79 -11.76
CA ILE A 167 2.40 -15.06 -11.48
C ILE A 167 3.32 -14.18 -12.33
N ASN A 168 2.95 -13.93 -13.58
CA ASN A 168 3.71 -13.06 -14.50
C ASN A 168 3.41 -11.56 -14.33
N GLY A 169 2.42 -11.22 -13.54
CA GLY A 169 1.94 -9.86 -13.36
C GLY A 169 0.86 -9.48 -14.38
N LYS A 170 -0.34 -9.20 -13.90
CA LYS A 170 -1.51 -8.82 -14.70
C LYS A 170 -2.09 -7.51 -14.22
N THR A 171 -2.24 -6.54 -15.09
CA THR A 171 -2.95 -5.30 -14.79
C THR A 171 -4.43 -5.44 -15.11
N ILE A 172 -5.28 -5.10 -14.15
CA ILE A 172 -6.74 -4.96 -14.29
C ILE A 172 -7.07 -3.48 -14.25
N HIS A 173 -7.85 -3.02 -15.24
CA HIS A 173 -8.32 -1.64 -15.27
C HIS A 173 -9.66 -1.54 -14.53
N ILE A 174 -9.73 -0.65 -13.56
CA ILE A 174 -10.97 -0.29 -12.86
C ILE A 174 -11.42 1.05 -13.42
N CYS A 175 -12.56 1.09 -14.09
CA CYS A 175 -13.13 2.31 -14.64
C CYS A 175 -14.25 2.81 -13.73
N TYR A 176 -14.26 4.10 -13.43
CA TYR A 176 -15.32 4.80 -12.72
C TYR A 176 -16.00 5.81 -13.63
N MET A 177 -17.29 5.66 -13.83
CA MET A 177 -18.15 6.56 -14.61
C MET A 177 -19.44 6.86 -13.82
N PRO A 178 -19.43 7.90 -12.96
CA PRO A 178 -20.57 8.20 -12.10
C PRO A 178 -21.79 8.66 -12.89
N GLN A 179 -22.95 8.13 -12.52
CA GLN A 179 -24.25 8.52 -13.07
C GLN A 179 -25.05 9.41 -12.10
N THR A 180 -24.66 9.44 -10.83
CA THR A 180 -25.32 10.21 -9.76
C THR A 180 -24.28 10.85 -8.86
N SER A 181 -24.59 12.03 -8.31
CA SER A 181 -23.73 12.70 -7.34
C SER A 181 -23.68 11.92 -6.03
N GLY A 182 -22.56 12.03 -5.32
CA GLY A 182 -22.33 11.42 -4.02
C GLY A 182 -20.93 10.91 -3.84
N THR A 183 -20.63 10.45 -2.64
CA THR A 183 -19.34 9.85 -2.28
C THR A 183 -19.56 8.47 -1.67
N GLY A 184 -18.58 7.60 -1.79
CA GLY A 184 -18.68 6.26 -1.21
C GLY A 184 -17.35 5.52 -1.22
N ILE A 185 -17.34 4.41 -0.50
CA ILE A 185 -16.25 3.42 -0.51
C ILE A 185 -16.86 2.08 -0.89
N ASP A 186 -16.39 1.54 -2.00
CA ASP A 186 -16.79 0.22 -2.48
C ASP A 186 -15.70 -0.81 -2.14
N THR A 187 -16.08 -2.07 -2.12
CA THR A 187 -15.21 -3.17 -1.72
C THR A 187 -15.12 -4.19 -2.85
N LEU A 188 -13.94 -4.28 -3.44
CA LEU A 188 -13.58 -5.33 -4.38
C LEU A 188 -12.90 -6.48 -3.60
N VAL A 189 -13.33 -7.70 -3.89
CA VAL A 189 -12.78 -8.93 -3.30
C VAL A 189 -12.07 -9.73 -4.38
N ILE A 190 -10.87 -10.20 -4.06
CA ILE A 190 -10.09 -11.14 -4.88
C ILE A 190 -10.02 -12.44 -4.11
N LYS A 191 -10.53 -13.53 -4.71
CA LYS A 191 -10.61 -14.86 -4.08
C LYS A 191 -10.24 -15.95 -5.08
N GLY A 192 -9.74 -17.08 -4.58
CA GLY A 192 -9.29 -18.20 -5.40
C GLY A 192 -7.77 -18.26 -5.46
N GLY A 193 -7.20 -18.79 -6.51
CA GLY A 193 -5.74 -18.91 -6.67
C GLY A 193 -5.07 -19.90 -5.70
N GLY A 194 -5.84 -20.63 -4.89
CA GLY A 194 -5.34 -21.42 -3.77
C GLY A 194 -5.10 -20.59 -2.49
N LEU A 195 -5.48 -19.31 -2.47
CA LEU A 195 -5.34 -18.43 -1.31
C LEU A 195 -6.19 -18.94 -0.14
N THR A 196 -5.63 -18.93 1.07
CA THR A 196 -6.37 -19.27 2.30
C THR A 196 -7.44 -18.24 2.60
N ASP A 197 -7.12 -16.94 2.44
CA ASP A 197 -8.02 -15.82 2.69
C ASP A 197 -8.21 -14.96 1.43
N SER A 198 -9.35 -14.26 1.38
CA SER A 198 -9.62 -13.29 0.32
C SER A 198 -8.81 -12.01 0.53
N VAL A 199 -8.34 -11.42 -0.56
CA VAL A 199 -7.72 -10.08 -0.54
C VAL A 199 -8.76 -9.01 -0.82
N ILE A 200 -8.81 -8.00 0.01
CA ILE A 200 -9.75 -6.89 -0.04
C ILE A 200 -9.06 -5.66 -0.63
N VAL A 201 -9.72 -5.03 -1.61
CA VAL A 201 -9.33 -3.71 -2.15
C VAL A 201 -10.49 -2.75 -1.91
N LYS A 202 -10.21 -1.64 -1.24
CA LYS A 202 -11.18 -0.56 -0.98
C LYS A 202 -11.06 0.48 -2.09
N VAL A 203 -12.18 0.88 -2.67
CA VAL A 203 -12.24 1.87 -3.75
C VAL A 203 -13.04 3.07 -3.28
N SER A 204 -12.34 4.16 -3.00
CA SER A 204 -12.93 5.45 -2.65
C SER A 204 -13.31 6.20 -3.93
N ARG A 205 -14.48 6.80 -3.97
CA ARG A 205 -14.99 7.54 -5.11
C ARG A 205 -15.90 8.69 -4.72
N GLY A 206 -15.96 9.70 -5.57
CA GLY A 206 -16.88 10.81 -5.44
C GLY A 206 -17.38 11.28 -6.80
N ALA A 207 -18.58 11.88 -6.80
CA ALA A 207 -19.16 12.49 -7.99
C ALA A 207 -19.94 13.76 -7.63
N THR A 208 -19.92 14.75 -8.53
CA THR A 208 -20.63 15.99 -8.42
C THR A 208 -21.25 16.40 -9.77
N GLU A 209 -22.34 17.13 -9.73
CA GLU A 209 -22.90 17.84 -10.90
C GLU A 209 -22.32 19.26 -11.02
N ASP A 210 -21.69 19.78 -9.97
CA ASP A 210 -21.18 21.14 -9.91
C ASP A 210 -19.68 21.15 -10.25
N PHE A 211 -19.34 21.78 -11.38
CA PHE A 211 -17.97 21.97 -11.81
C PHE A 211 -17.11 22.74 -10.79
N MET A 212 -17.70 23.68 -10.04
CA MET A 212 -17.00 24.47 -9.04
C MET A 212 -16.65 23.69 -7.76
N ALA A 213 -17.26 22.50 -7.58
CA ALA A 213 -16.95 21.60 -6.46
C ALA A 213 -15.77 20.66 -6.74
N LEU A 214 -15.20 20.69 -7.95
CA LEU A 214 -14.02 19.90 -8.26
C LEU A 214 -12.78 20.49 -7.57
N PRO A 215 -11.87 19.64 -7.05
CA PRO A 215 -10.60 20.12 -6.54
C PRO A 215 -9.80 20.79 -7.66
N ALA A 216 -9.15 21.92 -7.36
CA ALA A 216 -8.30 22.62 -8.31
C ALA A 216 -7.16 21.68 -8.77
N THR A 217 -7.08 21.42 -10.07
CA THR A 217 -5.93 20.75 -10.65
C THR A 217 -4.74 21.72 -10.63
N GLU A 218 -3.68 21.41 -9.91
CA GLU A 218 -2.42 22.16 -10.03
C GLU A 218 -1.87 22.00 -11.44
N THR A 219 -2.17 23.00 -12.29
CA THR A 219 -1.46 23.12 -13.58
C THR A 219 -0.08 23.69 -13.29
N THR A 220 0.92 22.83 -13.23
CA THR A 220 2.32 23.23 -13.34
C THR A 220 2.55 23.83 -14.74
N SER A 221 2.35 25.15 -14.85
CA SER A 221 2.78 25.89 -16.03
C SER A 221 4.31 26.00 -15.99
N THR A 222 5.00 25.15 -16.71
CA THR A 222 6.39 25.37 -17.11
C THR A 222 6.43 26.53 -18.08
N GLN A 223 6.60 27.75 -17.57
CA GLN A 223 7.02 28.87 -18.42
C GLN A 223 8.48 28.63 -18.84
N SER A 224 8.67 28.15 -20.06
CA SER A 224 9.95 28.22 -20.74
C SER A 224 10.18 29.66 -21.16
N THR A 225 10.97 30.40 -20.42
CA THR A 225 11.55 31.66 -20.86
C THR A 225 12.70 31.36 -21.83
N LEU A 226 12.42 31.48 -23.11
CA LEU A 226 13.44 31.65 -24.15
C LEU A 226 14.03 33.06 -24.01
N ARG A 227 15.32 33.15 -23.71
CA ARG A 227 16.22 34.23 -24.05
C ARG A 227 17.52 33.69 -24.60
#